data_b52fa4936d1f4bac0fbf98299b599786
#
_entry.id   b52fa4936d1f4bac0fbf98299b599786
#
_cell.length_a   1.000
_cell.length_b   1.000
_cell.length_c   1.000
_cell.angle_alpha   90.00
_cell.angle_beta   90.00
_cell.angle_gamma   90.00
#
_symmetry.space_group_name_H-M   'P 1'
#
loop_
_entity.id
_entity.type
_entity.pdbx_description
1 polymer ?
#
loop_
_entity_poly.entity_id
_entity_poly.type
_entity_poly.pdbx_seq_one_letter_code
_entity_poly.pdbx_strand_id
1 'polypeptide(L)'
;MRRRVAGVSVLAVAAGLAVSAPAQAADEFRTLAREGVTLQYHRVAKATTAVKGTGATRSDFDGDGVDDIAATGDPGDFNLPHHPTGVVVVRYSSAPQVDYFAGVLPPDGGAHTFGMALVAGDFNGDGYDDLAIGDMDEVDPGNKTRAGGVWVIPGSRTGLVVDSVQHVNQSSPGVPGGAEDFDWFGSALAAGDINGDGRDDLAIGAFREAIGSVEDAGAVTVLYGSVGGVTTAGAQQLHQDQAAVPGSAERGDHFGRTLAIGKVNNDRYADLVIGAPQENDGQSWDGTGMVTLMWGAASGVKLSGATSVTGAAVYPKTGDENTVAWYLGETLAIGDVNGDGLGEVVAGAPGAQTPGIRGGLIAVFTGRSGGLSRDAAKIINQRTAGVPGTPEQEDNFGGALAVGDVTGDGRADVLVGAPGEAIGTKAAAGTIVLLKGSASGLTGTGAQGFDQDHSVVPGGAERNDAFGNSVAILNLNGTGPLDAVVASNGEEVAGDLAGYPSGTISRFHGSSAGLVAQAGSWSGLSLRTDRLWPRRYGMRIAGPQSGGVLY
;
A
#
# COMPACT_ATOMS: atom_id res chain seq x y z
N MET A 1 38.22 80.79 -45.24
CA MET A 1 38.74 79.72 -44.35
C MET A 1 37.64 79.45 -43.32
N ARG A 2 36.95 78.33 -43.47
CA ARG A 2 35.84 77.88 -42.60
C ARG A 2 36.38 76.93 -41.55
N ARG A 3 36.26 77.29 -40.26
CA ARG A 3 36.52 76.33 -39.16
C ARG A 3 35.19 75.67 -38.79
N ARG A 4 35.19 74.38 -38.81
CA ARG A 4 34.07 73.56 -38.32
C ARG A 4 34.23 73.39 -36.80
N VAL A 5 33.16 73.67 -36.06
CA VAL A 5 33.05 73.36 -34.64
C VAL A 5 32.40 71.96 -34.57
N ALA A 6 33.09 71.07 -33.90
CA ALA A 6 32.57 69.73 -33.63
C ALA A 6 31.68 69.78 -32.36
N GLY A 7 30.44 69.44 -32.51
CA GLY A 7 29.53 69.23 -31.38
C GLY A 7 29.71 67.86 -30.79
N VAL A 8 29.94 67.79 -29.50
CA VAL A 8 29.96 66.56 -28.71
C VAL A 8 28.55 66.26 -28.24
N SER A 9 27.94 65.22 -28.79
CA SER A 9 26.65 64.69 -28.30
C SER A 9 26.92 63.71 -27.14
N VAL A 10 26.47 64.05 -25.96
CA VAL A 10 26.43 63.14 -24.81
C VAL A 10 25.24 62.21 -24.97
N LEU A 11 25.48 60.97 -25.22
CA LEU A 11 24.48 59.91 -25.21
C LEU A 11 24.24 59.48 -23.75
N ALA A 12 23.09 59.85 -23.17
CA ALA A 12 22.65 59.33 -21.90
C ALA A 12 22.12 57.92 -22.11
N VAL A 13 22.91 56.90 -21.68
CA VAL A 13 22.43 55.52 -21.60
C VAL A 13 21.55 55.37 -20.36
N ALA A 14 20.26 55.38 -20.55
CA ALA A 14 19.32 54.96 -19.52
C ALA A 14 19.43 53.44 -19.41
N ALA A 15 20.11 52.95 -18.37
CA ALA A 15 20.08 51.54 -18.00
C ALA A 15 18.68 51.26 -17.40
N GLY A 16 17.77 50.82 -18.24
CA GLY A 16 16.52 50.19 -17.80
C GLY A 16 16.84 48.86 -17.19
N LEU A 17 16.74 48.73 -15.88
CA LEU A 17 16.64 47.46 -15.20
C LEU A 17 15.34 46.80 -15.70
N ALA A 18 15.46 45.95 -16.71
CA ALA A 18 14.43 45.00 -17.02
C ALA A 18 14.41 44.00 -15.85
N VAL A 19 13.46 44.17 -14.94
CA VAL A 19 13.06 43.13 -14.03
C VAL A 19 12.48 42.03 -14.95
N SER A 20 13.29 41.02 -15.26
CA SER A 20 12.77 39.83 -15.88
C SER A 20 11.74 39.24 -14.92
N ALA A 21 10.47 39.19 -15.33
CA ALA A 21 9.50 38.37 -14.68
C ALA A 21 10.11 36.97 -14.55
N PRO A 22 9.91 36.28 -13.41
CA PRO A 22 10.36 34.91 -13.29
C PRO A 22 9.77 34.18 -14.49
N ALA A 23 10.63 33.52 -15.28
CA ALA A 23 10.18 32.66 -16.34
C ALA A 23 9.20 31.67 -15.67
N GLN A 24 7.92 31.71 -16.03
CA GLN A 24 7.02 30.64 -15.72
C GLN A 24 7.70 29.38 -16.26
N ALA A 25 8.04 28.47 -15.35
CA ALA A 25 8.57 27.18 -15.77
C ALA A 25 7.52 26.60 -16.71
N ALA A 26 7.91 26.35 -17.95
CA ALA A 26 7.04 25.70 -18.90
C ALA A 26 6.70 24.33 -18.32
N ASP A 27 5.42 23.94 -18.38
CA ASP A 27 4.97 22.59 -18.07
C ASP A 27 5.81 21.61 -18.87
N GLU A 28 6.76 20.95 -18.21
CA GLU A 28 7.69 20.04 -18.89
C GLU A 28 7.14 18.63 -18.76
N PHE A 29 6.43 18.19 -19.79
CA PHE A 29 5.98 16.82 -19.90
C PHE A 29 7.12 15.97 -20.47
N ARG A 30 7.67 15.08 -19.63
CA ARG A 30 8.73 14.15 -20.05
C ARG A 30 8.21 12.72 -20.01
N THR A 31 8.54 11.95 -21.03
CA THR A 31 8.34 10.50 -21.06
C THR A 31 9.69 9.82 -21.10
N LEU A 32 9.95 8.97 -20.11
CA LEU A 32 11.13 8.12 -20.04
C LEU A 32 10.68 6.66 -19.94
N ALA A 33 11.36 5.75 -20.64
CA ALA A 33 11.02 4.33 -20.62
C ALA A 33 12.26 3.48 -20.39
N ARG A 34 12.16 2.48 -19.52
CA ARG A 34 13.18 1.45 -19.30
C ARG A 34 12.54 0.19 -18.76
N GLU A 35 13.08 -0.98 -19.13
CA GLU A 35 12.56 -2.30 -18.74
C GLU A 35 11.05 -2.45 -18.96
N GLY A 36 10.54 -1.83 -20.05
CA GLY A 36 9.13 -1.82 -20.39
C GLY A 36 8.28 -0.78 -19.66
N VAL A 37 8.67 -0.31 -18.48
CA VAL A 37 7.95 0.71 -17.73
C VAL A 37 8.15 2.08 -18.33
N THR A 38 7.06 2.84 -18.46
CA THR A 38 7.08 4.23 -18.92
C THR A 38 6.71 5.17 -17.79
N LEU A 39 7.61 6.08 -17.45
CA LEU A 39 7.35 7.20 -16.56
C LEU A 39 6.94 8.43 -17.37
N GLN A 40 5.78 8.98 -17.03
CA GLN A 40 5.30 10.25 -17.56
C GLN A 40 5.31 11.29 -16.43
N TYR A 41 6.20 12.25 -16.52
CA TYR A 41 6.26 13.36 -15.56
C TYR A 41 5.42 14.52 -16.03
N HIS A 42 4.61 15.06 -15.14
CA HIS A 42 4.10 16.42 -15.24
C HIS A 42 4.88 17.27 -14.24
N ARG A 43 5.86 18.04 -14.71
CA ARG A 43 6.76 18.78 -13.84
C ARG A 43 6.38 20.24 -13.78
N VAL A 44 6.08 20.71 -12.59
CA VAL A 44 6.14 22.13 -12.24
C VAL A 44 7.41 22.35 -11.41
N ALA A 45 8.08 23.48 -11.65
CA ALA A 45 9.38 23.77 -11.05
C ALA A 45 9.38 23.64 -9.54
N LYS A 46 10.25 22.80 -9.02
CA LYS A 46 10.41 22.46 -7.62
C LYS A 46 11.31 23.48 -6.90
N ALA A 47 10.91 23.92 -5.71
CA ALA A 47 11.82 24.56 -4.76
C ALA A 47 12.67 23.47 -4.09
N THR A 48 13.96 23.44 -4.36
CA THR A 48 14.85 22.39 -3.94
C THR A 48 15.52 22.71 -2.61
N THR A 49 15.07 22.12 -1.55
CA THR A 49 15.90 21.78 -0.40
C THR A 49 15.48 20.39 0.06
N ALA A 50 15.97 19.38 -0.66
CA ALA A 50 15.79 18.00 -0.21
C ALA A 50 16.52 17.84 1.14
N VAL A 51 15.79 17.52 2.17
CA VAL A 51 16.31 17.02 3.43
C VAL A 51 16.37 15.50 3.28
N LYS A 52 17.54 14.90 3.37
CA LYS A 52 17.69 13.44 3.35
C LYS A 52 16.75 12.86 4.41
N GLY A 53 15.92 11.90 4.03
CA GLY A 53 15.00 11.24 4.91
C GLY A 53 15.66 10.79 6.22
N THR A 54 14.98 11.01 7.32
CA THR A 54 15.49 10.66 8.67
C THR A 54 15.13 9.23 9.07
N GLY A 55 14.58 8.42 8.14
CA GLY A 55 14.01 7.11 8.42
C GLY A 55 12.63 7.17 9.11
N ALA A 56 12.06 8.37 9.26
CA ALA A 56 10.72 8.56 9.79
C ALA A 56 9.63 8.61 8.70
N THR A 57 10.06 8.72 7.44
CA THR A 57 9.21 8.71 6.24
C THR A 57 8.90 7.28 5.83
N ARG A 58 7.79 7.10 5.11
CA ARG A 58 7.26 5.80 4.69
C ARG A 58 7.06 5.69 3.18
N SER A 59 7.13 6.81 2.46
CA SER A 59 7.01 6.91 1.00
C SER A 59 7.55 8.25 0.47
N ASP A 60 8.68 8.72 1.00
CA ASP A 60 9.34 9.97 0.60
C ASP A 60 10.27 9.71 -0.59
N PHE A 61 9.67 9.65 -1.79
CA PHE A 61 10.41 9.34 -3.02
C PHE A 61 11.31 10.46 -3.50
N ASP A 62 11.14 11.69 -2.98
CA ASP A 62 11.94 12.84 -3.40
C ASP A 62 12.81 13.43 -2.28
N GLY A 63 12.78 12.82 -1.09
CA GLY A 63 13.66 13.11 0.03
C GLY A 63 13.44 14.48 0.64
N ASP A 64 12.23 15.03 0.60
CA ASP A 64 11.92 16.33 1.19
C ASP A 64 11.53 16.26 2.67
N GLY A 65 11.43 15.04 3.22
CA GLY A 65 11.08 14.77 4.61
C GLY A 65 9.59 14.64 4.87
N VAL A 66 8.79 14.58 3.80
CA VAL A 66 7.33 14.43 3.83
C VAL A 66 6.95 13.28 2.91
N ASP A 67 6.04 12.42 3.36
CA ASP A 67 5.60 11.29 2.55
C ASP A 67 4.85 11.74 1.28
N ASP A 68 5.09 11.05 0.20
CA ASP A 68 4.38 11.17 -1.06
C ASP A 68 3.24 10.15 -1.13
N ILE A 69 2.29 10.35 -2.03
CA ILE A 69 1.18 9.42 -2.22
C ILE A 69 1.35 8.71 -3.56
N ALA A 70 1.64 7.41 -3.54
CA ALA A 70 1.54 6.56 -4.72
C ALA A 70 0.25 5.75 -4.65
N ALA A 71 -0.56 5.81 -5.70
CA ALA A 71 -1.83 5.11 -5.75
C ALA A 71 -2.14 4.61 -7.16
N THR A 72 -2.82 3.47 -7.22
CA THR A 72 -3.22 2.81 -8.47
C THR A 72 -4.57 3.31 -8.95
N GLY A 73 -4.73 3.39 -10.25
CA GLY A 73 -5.99 3.60 -10.93
C GLY A 73 -6.05 2.77 -12.22
N ASP A 74 -7.26 2.61 -12.75
CA ASP A 74 -7.48 2.04 -14.08
C ASP A 74 -7.21 3.11 -15.14
N PRO A 75 -6.42 2.89 -16.19
CA PRO A 75 -6.07 3.90 -17.20
C PRO A 75 -7.23 4.34 -18.11
N GLY A 76 -8.38 3.71 -18.02
CA GLY A 76 -9.66 4.26 -18.49
C GLY A 76 -9.94 4.28 -20.00
N ASP A 77 -9.14 3.71 -20.88
CA ASP A 77 -9.45 3.68 -22.32
C ASP A 77 -10.06 2.34 -22.76
N PHE A 78 -11.40 2.30 -22.85
CA PHE A 78 -12.16 1.11 -23.25
C PHE A 78 -12.15 0.84 -24.78
N ASN A 79 -11.57 1.71 -25.58
CA ASN A 79 -11.56 1.55 -27.04
C ASN A 79 -10.31 0.83 -27.55
N LEU A 80 -9.36 0.55 -26.67
CA LEU A 80 -8.18 -0.23 -27.05
C LEU A 80 -8.49 -1.73 -26.91
N PRO A 81 -8.17 -2.55 -27.90
CA PRO A 81 -8.44 -4.00 -27.87
C PRO A 81 -7.64 -4.76 -26.81
N HIS A 82 -6.70 -4.11 -26.17
CA HIS A 82 -5.92 -4.60 -25.03
C HIS A 82 -5.84 -3.45 -24.02
N HIS A 83 -6.70 -3.47 -22.99
CA HIS A 83 -6.68 -2.48 -21.92
C HIS A 83 -5.47 -2.76 -21.04
N PRO A 84 -4.47 -1.87 -20.95
CA PRO A 84 -3.56 -1.93 -19.82
C PRO A 84 -4.40 -1.63 -18.57
N THR A 85 -4.62 -2.63 -17.75
CA THR A 85 -5.26 -2.46 -16.45
C THR A 85 -4.17 -2.12 -15.46
N GLY A 86 -4.20 -0.90 -14.98
CA GLY A 86 -3.32 -0.39 -13.95
C GLY A 86 -2.39 0.73 -14.43
N VAL A 87 -2.49 1.84 -13.74
CA VAL A 87 -1.53 2.94 -13.78
C VAL A 87 -1.23 3.33 -12.35
N VAL A 88 0.02 3.57 -12.03
CA VAL A 88 0.38 4.12 -10.72
C VAL A 88 0.64 5.60 -10.87
N VAL A 89 -0.04 6.39 -10.05
CA VAL A 89 0.15 7.84 -9.98
C VAL A 89 0.81 8.18 -8.67
N VAL A 90 1.97 8.81 -8.74
CA VAL A 90 2.71 9.32 -7.58
C VAL A 90 2.50 10.82 -7.50
N ARG A 91 1.92 11.26 -6.39
CA ARG A 91 1.76 12.67 -6.06
C ARG A 91 2.79 13.06 -5.02
N TYR A 92 3.68 13.97 -5.39
CA TYR A 92 4.71 14.47 -4.50
C TYR A 92 4.17 15.55 -3.56
N SER A 93 4.53 15.45 -2.28
CA SER A 93 4.08 16.36 -1.23
C SER A 93 4.77 17.72 -1.27
N SER A 94 5.98 17.79 -1.79
CA SER A 94 6.86 18.97 -1.82
C SER A 94 6.33 20.17 -2.61
N ALA A 95 5.18 20.03 -3.28
CA ALA A 95 4.57 21.09 -4.07
C ALA A 95 3.09 21.26 -3.73
N PRO A 96 2.74 21.88 -2.58
CA PRO A 96 1.35 22.00 -2.13
C PRO A 96 0.46 22.89 -3.03
N GLN A 97 1.02 23.57 -4.00
CA GLN A 97 0.26 24.47 -4.89
C GLN A 97 0.33 24.11 -6.36
N VAL A 98 1.02 23.04 -6.72
CA VAL A 98 1.18 22.63 -8.10
C VAL A 98 1.12 21.12 -8.19
N ASP A 99 0.29 20.62 -9.09
CA ASP A 99 0.08 19.20 -9.30
C ASP A 99 1.34 18.55 -9.91
N TYR A 100 2.33 18.26 -9.05
CA TYR A 100 3.48 17.47 -9.45
C TYR A 100 3.15 15.99 -9.22
N PHE A 101 3.03 15.25 -10.30
CA PHE A 101 2.79 13.82 -10.25
C PHE A 101 3.60 13.09 -11.33
N ALA A 102 3.90 11.83 -11.08
CA ALA A 102 4.43 10.92 -12.07
C ALA A 102 3.39 9.83 -12.34
N GLY A 103 3.07 9.60 -13.59
CA GLY A 103 2.31 8.43 -14.01
C GLY A 103 3.29 7.31 -14.38
N VAL A 104 3.17 6.17 -13.75
CA VAL A 104 3.94 4.96 -14.08
C VAL A 104 3.02 4.05 -14.86
N LEU A 105 3.39 3.76 -16.10
CA LEU A 105 2.62 2.94 -17.03
C LEU A 105 3.30 1.58 -17.23
N PRO A 106 2.52 0.50 -17.35
CA PRO A 106 3.06 -0.83 -17.61
C PRO A 106 3.74 -0.93 -18.99
N PRO A 107 4.49 -2.00 -19.22
CA PRO A 107 4.99 -2.34 -20.56
C PRO A 107 3.87 -2.45 -21.58
N ASP A 108 4.16 -2.06 -22.83
CA ASP A 108 3.17 -2.10 -23.92
C ASP A 108 2.66 -3.53 -24.20
N GLY A 109 1.35 -3.69 -24.25
CA GLY A 109 0.67 -4.72 -25.04
C GLY A 109 0.10 -5.93 -24.31
N GLY A 110 -0.05 -5.94 -22.99
CA GLY A 110 -0.71 -7.03 -22.24
C GLY A 110 -1.98 -6.59 -21.50
N ALA A 111 -2.79 -7.55 -21.07
CA ALA A 111 -3.73 -7.34 -19.99
C ALA A 111 -2.90 -7.36 -18.71
N HIS A 112 -2.74 -6.23 -18.07
CA HIS A 112 -1.88 -6.06 -16.91
C HIS A 112 -2.71 -5.72 -15.67
N THR A 113 -2.33 -6.31 -14.55
CA THR A 113 -2.80 -5.92 -13.21
C THR A 113 -1.77 -5.02 -12.51
N PHE A 114 -1.04 -4.23 -13.31
CA PHE A 114 0.04 -3.37 -12.86
C PHE A 114 -0.39 -2.40 -11.77
N GLY A 115 0.30 -2.43 -10.64
CA GLY A 115 -0.01 -1.61 -9.48
C GLY A 115 -1.08 -2.21 -8.55
N MET A 116 -1.49 -3.46 -8.72
CA MET A 116 -2.39 -4.13 -7.78
C MET A 116 -1.71 -4.45 -6.44
N ALA A 117 -0.40 -4.42 -6.38
CA ALA A 117 0.38 -4.34 -5.15
C ALA A 117 1.39 -3.20 -5.27
N LEU A 118 1.49 -2.40 -4.21
CA LEU A 118 2.40 -1.27 -4.10
C LEU A 118 3.06 -1.29 -2.71
N VAL A 119 4.36 -1.06 -2.66
CA VAL A 119 5.06 -0.82 -1.39
C VAL A 119 6.22 0.15 -1.61
N ALA A 120 6.46 1.00 -0.62
CA ALA A 120 7.61 1.88 -0.57
C ALA A 120 8.66 1.35 0.42
N GLY A 121 9.95 1.57 0.13
CA GLY A 121 11.05 1.23 1.02
C GLY A 121 12.40 1.67 0.44
N ASP A 122 13.37 1.95 1.29
CA ASP A 122 14.74 2.32 0.89
C ASP A 122 15.58 1.07 0.62
N PHE A 123 15.34 0.41 -0.55
CA PHE A 123 16.00 -0.85 -0.90
C PHE A 123 17.49 -0.69 -1.20
N ASN A 124 17.93 0.52 -1.56
CA ASN A 124 19.32 0.79 -1.91
C ASN A 124 20.13 1.45 -0.78
N GLY A 125 19.48 1.92 0.28
CA GLY A 125 20.10 2.55 1.45
C GLY A 125 20.62 3.96 1.18
N ASP A 126 20.06 4.67 0.19
CA ASP A 126 20.49 6.02 -0.17
C ASP A 126 19.72 7.13 0.55
N GLY A 127 18.64 6.76 1.24
CA GLY A 127 17.79 7.61 2.06
C GLY A 127 16.66 8.31 1.29
N TYR A 128 16.35 7.83 0.09
CA TYR A 128 15.12 8.09 -0.64
C TYR A 128 14.33 6.79 -0.68
N ASP A 129 13.02 6.86 -0.46
CA ASP A 129 12.22 5.66 -0.62
C ASP A 129 12.08 5.31 -2.11
N ASP A 130 12.20 4.03 -2.41
CA ASP A 130 11.97 3.45 -3.73
C ASP A 130 10.53 2.93 -3.80
N LEU A 131 9.97 2.78 -5.00
CA LEU A 131 8.62 2.23 -5.20
C LEU A 131 8.69 0.87 -5.87
N ALA A 132 8.23 -0.18 -5.18
CA ALA A 132 7.99 -1.48 -5.77
C ALA A 132 6.53 -1.59 -6.24
N ILE A 133 6.34 -2.08 -7.47
CA ILE A 133 5.06 -2.20 -8.16
C ILE A 133 4.90 -3.63 -8.65
N GLY A 134 3.86 -4.31 -8.22
CA GLY A 134 3.51 -5.65 -8.67
C GLY A 134 2.55 -5.64 -9.86
N ASP A 135 2.74 -6.59 -10.76
CA ASP A 135 1.84 -6.95 -11.85
C ASP A 135 1.70 -8.47 -11.89
N MET A 136 0.66 -8.98 -11.25
CA MET A 136 0.47 -10.43 -11.11
C MET A 136 0.13 -11.14 -12.43
N ASP A 137 -0.20 -10.40 -13.47
CA ASP A 137 -0.54 -10.91 -14.80
C ASP A 137 0.58 -10.67 -15.85
N GLU A 138 1.73 -10.19 -15.42
CA GLU A 138 2.87 -9.96 -16.32
C GLU A 138 3.24 -11.25 -17.06
N VAL A 139 3.46 -11.10 -18.36
CA VAL A 139 3.90 -12.19 -19.24
C VAL A 139 5.40 -12.10 -19.44
N ASP A 140 6.14 -13.07 -18.93
CA ASP A 140 7.58 -13.17 -19.15
C ASP A 140 7.91 -13.14 -20.65
N PRO A 141 8.69 -12.17 -21.13
CA PRO A 141 9.02 -12.05 -22.54
C PRO A 141 9.87 -13.21 -23.07
N GLY A 142 10.58 -13.92 -22.18
CA GLY A 142 11.48 -15.03 -22.52
C GLY A 142 10.74 -16.33 -22.80
N ASN A 143 9.96 -16.82 -21.84
CA ASN A 143 9.30 -18.12 -21.91
C ASN A 143 7.80 -18.05 -22.22
N LYS A 144 7.20 -16.82 -22.19
CA LYS A 144 5.79 -16.55 -22.42
C LYS A 144 4.85 -17.08 -21.35
N THR A 145 5.36 -17.41 -20.16
CA THR A 145 4.52 -17.71 -19.00
C THR A 145 3.90 -16.42 -18.45
N ARG A 146 2.66 -16.53 -17.98
CA ARG A 146 1.91 -15.46 -17.31
C ARG A 146 2.00 -15.65 -15.81
N ALA A 147 3.22 -15.49 -15.28
CA ALA A 147 3.54 -15.79 -13.89
C ALA A 147 3.50 -14.56 -12.97
N GLY A 148 3.58 -13.38 -13.54
CA GLY A 148 3.68 -12.12 -12.83
C GLY A 148 5.10 -11.61 -12.65
N GLY A 149 5.21 -10.32 -12.25
CA GLY A 149 6.49 -9.63 -12.08
C GLY A 149 6.41 -8.43 -11.16
N VAL A 150 7.57 -7.90 -10.80
CA VAL A 150 7.73 -6.74 -9.93
C VAL A 150 8.72 -5.77 -10.55
N TRP A 151 8.37 -4.49 -10.55
CA TRP A 151 9.27 -3.39 -10.88
C TRP A 151 9.64 -2.63 -9.63
N VAL A 152 10.92 -2.35 -9.44
CA VAL A 152 11.42 -1.47 -8.38
C VAL A 152 11.99 -0.21 -9.03
N ILE A 153 11.39 0.92 -8.71
CA ILE A 153 11.73 2.22 -9.29
C ILE A 153 12.38 3.07 -8.20
N PRO A 154 13.66 3.39 -8.33
CA PRO A 154 14.37 4.15 -7.31
C PRO A 154 13.85 5.57 -7.14
N GLY A 155 13.81 6.01 -5.88
CA GLY A 155 13.66 7.39 -5.50
C GLY A 155 14.92 8.21 -5.75
N SER A 156 14.79 9.52 -5.72
CA SER A 156 15.93 10.45 -5.81
C SER A 156 15.49 11.86 -5.39
N ARG A 157 16.44 12.77 -5.21
CA ARG A 157 16.13 14.19 -4.97
C ARG A 157 15.18 14.85 -6.00
N THR A 158 14.83 14.18 -7.07
CA THR A 158 13.91 14.66 -8.10
C THR A 158 12.68 13.76 -8.24
N GLY A 159 12.42 12.93 -7.24
CA GLY A 159 11.38 11.91 -7.26
C GLY A 159 11.87 10.62 -7.93
N LEU A 160 10.94 9.75 -8.30
CA LEU A 160 11.23 8.46 -8.92
C LEU A 160 12.02 8.62 -10.23
N VAL A 161 12.98 7.71 -10.48
CA VAL A 161 13.80 7.72 -11.69
C VAL A 161 13.84 6.36 -12.36
N VAL A 162 13.83 6.33 -13.71
CA VAL A 162 13.84 5.08 -14.48
C VAL A 162 15.24 4.60 -14.86
N ASP A 163 16.28 5.38 -14.65
CA ASP A 163 17.63 5.04 -15.13
C ASP A 163 18.19 3.76 -14.52
N SER A 164 17.74 3.39 -13.33
CA SER A 164 18.12 2.17 -12.60
C SER A 164 16.90 1.33 -12.16
N VAL A 165 15.80 1.42 -12.89
CA VAL A 165 14.64 0.56 -12.63
C VAL A 165 15.06 -0.91 -12.72
N GLN A 166 14.57 -1.72 -11.79
CA GLN A 166 14.79 -3.15 -11.77
C GLN A 166 13.48 -3.86 -12.09
N HIS A 167 13.55 -4.91 -12.89
CA HIS A 167 12.44 -5.83 -13.14
C HIS A 167 12.84 -7.22 -12.66
N VAL A 168 12.00 -7.84 -11.86
CA VAL A 168 12.23 -9.16 -11.28
C VAL A 168 10.97 -10.01 -11.42
N ASN A 169 11.13 -11.24 -11.90
CA ASN A 169 10.10 -12.27 -11.94
C ASN A 169 10.71 -13.64 -11.57
N GLN A 170 9.92 -14.68 -11.57
CA GLN A 170 10.40 -16.03 -11.21
C GLN A 170 11.40 -16.64 -12.21
N SER A 171 11.47 -16.13 -13.45
CA SER A 171 12.50 -16.49 -14.43
C SER A 171 13.82 -15.73 -14.24
N SER A 172 13.87 -14.74 -13.37
CA SER A 172 15.09 -13.96 -13.12
C SER A 172 16.16 -14.81 -12.47
N PRO A 173 17.44 -14.73 -12.93
CA PRO A 173 18.52 -15.53 -12.38
C PRO A 173 18.68 -15.36 -10.86
N GLY A 174 18.63 -16.44 -10.11
CA GLY A 174 18.79 -16.46 -8.66
C GLY A 174 17.48 -16.34 -7.87
N VAL A 175 16.36 -16.08 -8.51
CA VAL A 175 15.03 -16.20 -7.89
C VAL A 175 14.68 -17.68 -7.77
N PRO A 176 14.37 -18.18 -6.57
CA PRO A 176 13.96 -19.57 -6.38
C PRO A 176 12.51 -19.80 -6.84
N GLY A 177 12.18 -21.02 -7.14
CA GLY A 177 10.92 -21.42 -7.77
C GLY A 177 11.06 -21.48 -9.29
N GLY A 178 10.00 -21.70 -9.98
CA GLY A 178 9.92 -21.72 -11.44
C GLY A 178 8.70 -20.91 -11.87
N ALA A 179 8.81 -20.16 -12.96
CA ALA A 179 7.66 -19.40 -13.47
C ALA A 179 6.67 -20.36 -14.14
N GLU A 180 5.47 -20.45 -13.61
CA GLU A 180 4.35 -21.21 -14.16
C GLU A 180 3.19 -20.26 -14.47
N ASP A 181 2.27 -20.67 -15.35
CA ASP A 181 1.15 -19.80 -15.70
C ASP A 181 0.24 -19.56 -14.50
N PHE A 182 0.02 -18.30 -14.17
CA PHE A 182 -0.88 -17.85 -13.11
C PHE A 182 -0.37 -18.07 -11.67
N ASP A 183 0.93 -18.14 -11.42
CA ASP A 183 1.50 -18.12 -10.06
C ASP A 183 1.19 -16.81 -9.33
N TRP A 184 0.99 -15.74 -10.11
CA TRP A 184 0.69 -14.41 -9.62
C TRP A 184 1.78 -13.83 -8.72
N PHE A 185 3.04 -14.01 -9.14
CA PHE A 185 4.18 -13.35 -8.53
C PHE A 185 4.03 -11.82 -8.58
N GLY A 186 4.23 -11.15 -7.46
CA GLY A 186 3.97 -9.71 -7.34
C GLY A 186 2.53 -9.36 -6.94
N SER A 187 1.72 -10.34 -6.57
CA SER A 187 0.33 -10.11 -6.09
C SER A 187 0.26 -9.44 -4.72
N ALA A 188 1.29 -9.60 -3.89
CA ALA A 188 1.45 -8.94 -2.61
C ALA A 188 2.91 -8.51 -2.42
N LEU A 189 3.12 -7.36 -1.78
CA LEU A 189 4.45 -6.79 -1.53
C LEU A 189 4.52 -6.26 -0.08
N ALA A 190 5.68 -6.45 0.57
CA ALA A 190 5.99 -5.80 1.83
C ALA A 190 7.49 -5.45 1.88
N ALA A 191 7.83 -4.33 2.53
CA ALA A 191 9.20 -3.82 2.66
C ALA A 191 9.59 -3.66 4.13
N GLY A 192 10.87 -3.90 4.44
CA GLY A 192 11.47 -3.67 5.74
C GLY A 192 12.78 -4.41 5.93
N ASP A 193 13.62 -3.95 6.84
CA ASP A 193 14.99 -4.46 7.09
C ASP A 193 14.97 -5.77 7.90
N ILE A 194 14.74 -6.89 7.20
CA ILE A 194 14.66 -8.25 7.77
C ILE A 194 16.03 -8.73 8.25
N ASN A 195 17.11 -8.34 7.54
CA ASN A 195 18.45 -8.82 7.82
C ASN A 195 19.27 -7.89 8.74
N GLY A 196 18.78 -6.70 9.05
CA GLY A 196 19.40 -5.73 9.97
C GLY A 196 20.61 -5.02 9.38
N ASP A 197 20.70 -4.88 8.04
CA ASP A 197 21.83 -4.25 7.36
C ASP A 197 21.61 -2.76 7.05
N GLY A 198 20.42 -2.24 7.37
CA GLY A 198 20.05 -0.83 7.22
C GLY A 198 19.48 -0.50 5.83
N ARG A 199 19.08 -1.51 5.06
CA ARG A 199 18.31 -1.39 3.81
C ARG A 199 17.04 -2.18 3.96
N ASP A 200 16.00 -1.71 3.31
CA ASP A 200 14.78 -2.50 3.27
C ASP A 200 14.94 -3.70 2.33
N ASP A 201 14.40 -4.84 2.74
CA ASP A 201 14.25 -6.05 1.97
C ASP A 201 12.83 -6.10 1.40
N LEU A 202 12.62 -6.85 0.31
CA LEU A 202 11.34 -6.95 -0.39
C LEU A 202 10.81 -8.39 -0.31
N ALA A 203 9.66 -8.56 0.36
CA ALA A 203 8.89 -9.79 0.31
C ALA A 203 7.83 -9.70 -0.79
N ILE A 204 7.72 -10.75 -1.61
CA ILE A 204 6.88 -10.84 -2.81
C ILE A 204 6.03 -12.09 -2.72
N GLY A 205 4.71 -11.93 -2.75
CA GLY A 205 3.74 -13.01 -2.78
C GLY A 205 3.50 -13.55 -4.19
N ALA A 206 3.40 -14.88 -4.29
CA ALA A 206 2.92 -15.63 -5.43
C ALA A 206 1.88 -16.62 -4.90
N PHE A 207 0.69 -16.12 -4.56
CA PHE A 207 -0.25 -16.88 -3.75
C PHE A 207 -0.93 -18.04 -4.49
N ARG A 208 -0.71 -18.16 -5.79
CA ARG A 208 -1.15 -19.33 -6.58
C ARG A 208 -0.02 -20.25 -7.00
N GLU A 209 1.20 -19.99 -6.54
CA GLU A 209 2.36 -20.89 -6.73
C GLU A 209 2.02 -22.32 -6.36
N ALA A 210 2.33 -23.25 -7.24
CA ALA A 210 2.18 -24.68 -6.96
C ALA A 210 3.35 -25.21 -6.15
N ILE A 211 3.10 -25.89 -5.03
CA ILE A 211 4.14 -26.53 -4.23
C ILE A 211 4.17 -28.03 -4.55
N GLY A 212 5.09 -28.42 -5.40
CA GLY A 212 5.14 -29.78 -5.95
C GLY A 212 3.93 -30.08 -6.83
N SER A 213 2.98 -30.90 -6.34
CA SER A 213 1.73 -31.21 -7.05
C SER A 213 0.50 -30.51 -6.45
N VAL A 214 0.70 -29.64 -5.49
CA VAL A 214 -0.38 -28.95 -4.78
C VAL A 214 -0.58 -27.59 -5.45
N GLU A 215 -1.65 -27.48 -6.25
CA GLU A 215 -1.99 -26.26 -6.97
C GLU A 215 -2.51 -25.15 -6.02
N ASP A 216 -2.21 -23.89 -6.33
CA ASP A 216 -2.69 -22.71 -5.60
C ASP A 216 -2.35 -22.74 -4.09
N ALA A 217 -1.29 -23.45 -3.68
CA ALA A 217 -0.85 -23.49 -2.28
C ALA A 217 -0.25 -22.15 -1.83
N GLY A 218 0.51 -21.54 -2.72
CA GLY A 218 1.12 -20.23 -2.53
C GLY A 218 2.53 -20.26 -1.93
N ALA A 219 3.30 -19.24 -2.27
CA ALA A 219 4.66 -19.02 -1.79
C ALA A 219 4.97 -17.54 -1.63
N VAL A 220 6.04 -17.26 -0.88
CA VAL A 220 6.62 -15.92 -0.73
C VAL A 220 8.08 -15.96 -1.12
N THR A 221 8.52 -15.05 -1.97
CA THR A 221 9.94 -14.83 -2.28
C THR A 221 10.43 -13.60 -1.54
N VAL A 222 11.58 -13.72 -0.86
CA VAL A 222 12.24 -12.58 -0.20
C VAL A 222 13.52 -12.24 -0.95
N LEU A 223 13.62 -10.99 -1.41
CA LEU A 223 14.80 -10.39 -2.01
C LEU A 223 15.41 -9.41 -1.03
N TYR A 224 16.74 -9.38 -0.94
CA TYR A 224 17.43 -8.52 0.02
C TYR A 224 17.87 -7.21 -0.61
N GLY A 225 17.84 -6.13 0.20
CA GLY A 225 18.35 -4.82 -0.19
C GLY A 225 19.86 -4.82 -0.43
N SER A 226 20.31 -4.00 -1.37
CA SER A 226 21.74 -3.80 -1.67
C SER A 226 21.98 -2.39 -2.19
N VAL A 227 23.20 -1.92 -2.24
CA VAL A 227 23.54 -0.60 -2.82
C VAL A 227 23.07 -0.40 -4.27
N GLY A 228 22.65 -1.44 -4.94
CA GLY A 228 22.10 -1.41 -6.29
C GLY A 228 20.57 -1.56 -6.35
N GLY A 229 19.88 -1.49 -5.23
CA GLY A 229 18.46 -1.85 -5.09
C GLY A 229 18.30 -3.30 -4.60
N VAL A 230 17.20 -3.98 -4.93
CA VAL A 230 16.99 -5.37 -4.54
C VAL A 230 17.93 -6.33 -5.27
N THR A 231 18.34 -7.40 -4.59
CA THR A 231 19.21 -8.43 -5.19
C THR A 231 18.59 -9.81 -5.10
N THR A 232 18.77 -10.62 -6.15
CA THR A 232 18.39 -12.03 -6.17
C THR A 232 19.44 -12.91 -5.51
N ALA A 233 20.62 -12.38 -5.20
CA ALA A 233 21.65 -13.13 -4.48
C ALA A 233 21.20 -13.42 -3.04
N GLY A 234 21.06 -14.70 -2.71
CA GLY A 234 20.56 -15.12 -1.40
C GLY A 234 19.04 -15.07 -1.25
N ALA A 235 18.30 -14.86 -2.33
CA ALA A 235 16.84 -14.89 -2.30
C ALA A 235 16.32 -16.19 -1.65
N GLN A 236 15.24 -16.06 -0.89
CA GLN A 236 14.60 -17.18 -0.21
C GLN A 236 13.17 -17.36 -0.72
N GLN A 237 12.76 -18.62 -0.93
CA GLN A 237 11.36 -18.96 -1.11
C GLN A 237 10.82 -19.59 0.17
N LEU A 238 9.64 -19.18 0.58
CA LEU A 238 8.95 -19.61 1.79
C LEU A 238 7.60 -20.20 1.42
N HIS A 239 7.30 -21.40 1.94
CA HIS A 239 6.01 -22.08 1.74
C HIS A 239 5.74 -23.07 2.89
N GLN A 240 4.51 -23.55 3.01
CA GLN A 240 4.06 -24.34 4.15
C GLN A 240 4.65 -25.76 4.21
N ASP A 241 5.12 -26.35 3.11
CA ASP A 241 5.78 -27.66 3.12
C ASP A 241 7.23 -27.66 3.61
N GLN A 242 7.77 -26.49 3.99
CA GLN A 242 9.08 -26.42 4.63
C GLN A 242 8.98 -26.86 6.09
N ALA A 243 9.79 -27.80 6.51
CA ALA A 243 9.69 -28.54 7.77
C ALA A 243 9.61 -27.68 9.06
N ALA A 244 9.96 -26.40 9.01
CA ALA A 244 9.91 -25.48 10.15
C ALA A 244 8.80 -24.41 10.02
N VAL A 245 8.06 -24.42 8.92
CA VAL A 245 6.91 -23.55 8.70
C VAL A 245 5.66 -24.26 9.20
N PRO A 246 4.85 -23.64 10.05
CA PRO A 246 3.60 -24.25 10.51
C PRO A 246 2.58 -24.41 9.37
N GLY A 247 1.78 -25.46 9.45
CA GLY A 247 0.81 -25.82 8.43
C GLY A 247 1.35 -26.91 7.50
N SER A 248 0.68 -27.11 6.40
CA SER A 248 1.04 -27.96 5.26
C SER A 248 0.50 -27.28 4.03
N ALA A 249 1.20 -27.33 2.90
CA ALA A 249 0.66 -26.79 1.66
C ALA A 249 -0.57 -27.60 1.23
N GLU A 250 -1.70 -26.95 1.14
CA GLU A 250 -2.97 -27.50 0.69
C GLU A 250 -3.48 -26.71 -0.51
N ARG A 251 -4.33 -27.32 -1.31
CA ARG A 251 -4.83 -26.67 -2.52
C ARG A 251 -5.72 -25.48 -2.16
N GLY A 252 -5.31 -24.31 -2.64
CA GLY A 252 -6.07 -23.08 -2.49
C GLY A 252 -5.87 -22.36 -1.16
N ASP A 253 -4.85 -22.68 -0.37
CA ASP A 253 -4.53 -21.97 0.88
C ASP A 253 -4.16 -20.50 0.63
N HIS A 254 -3.55 -20.25 -0.53
CA HIS A 254 -3.11 -18.93 -0.93
C HIS A 254 -2.10 -18.31 0.05
N PHE A 255 -1.12 -19.10 0.51
CA PHE A 255 -0.03 -18.59 1.36
C PHE A 255 0.74 -17.50 0.63
N GLY A 256 0.92 -16.35 1.28
CA GLY A 256 1.53 -15.17 0.65
C GLY A 256 0.55 -14.23 -0.06
N ARG A 257 -0.76 -14.43 0.12
CA ARG A 257 -1.79 -13.53 -0.39
C ARG A 257 -1.68 -12.12 0.18
N THR A 258 -1.22 -12.01 1.42
CA THR A 258 -0.93 -10.74 2.09
C THR A 258 0.35 -10.86 2.90
N LEU A 259 1.04 -9.75 3.01
CA LEU A 259 2.35 -9.65 3.65
C LEU A 259 2.43 -8.40 4.51
N ALA A 260 3.14 -8.49 5.63
CA ALA A 260 3.55 -7.33 6.43
C ALA A 260 4.94 -7.59 7.03
N ILE A 261 5.77 -6.55 7.11
CA ILE A 261 7.09 -6.60 7.72
C ILE A 261 7.16 -5.55 8.83
N GLY A 262 7.65 -5.93 10.01
CA GLY A 262 7.79 -5.03 11.15
C GLY A 262 8.40 -5.72 12.36
N LYS A 263 8.71 -4.97 13.41
CA LYS A 263 9.37 -5.49 14.63
C LYS A 263 8.32 -6.05 15.59
N VAL A 264 8.17 -7.37 15.63
CA VAL A 264 7.25 -8.07 16.53
C VAL A 264 7.94 -8.51 17.82
N ASN A 265 9.27 -8.62 17.81
CA ASN A 265 10.07 -8.97 18.97
C ASN A 265 11.08 -7.85 19.32
N ASN A 266 11.82 -8.02 20.44
CA ASN A 266 12.78 -7.03 20.91
C ASN A 266 14.20 -7.28 20.36
N ASP A 267 14.32 -7.64 19.07
CA ASP A 267 15.62 -7.66 18.42
C ASP A 267 15.75 -6.53 17.38
N ARG A 268 16.85 -6.50 16.62
CA ARG A 268 17.09 -5.42 15.65
C ARG A 268 16.50 -5.69 14.27
N TYR A 269 16.02 -6.89 14.04
CA TYR A 269 15.54 -7.36 12.75
C TYR A 269 14.03 -7.08 12.60
N ALA A 270 13.59 -6.80 11.42
CA ALA A 270 12.16 -6.82 11.13
C ALA A 270 11.71 -8.26 10.87
N ASP A 271 10.51 -8.59 11.30
CA ASP A 271 9.90 -9.90 11.17
C ASP A 271 8.88 -9.90 10.03
N LEU A 272 8.68 -11.04 9.38
CA LEU A 272 7.75 -11.21 8.27
C LEU A 272 6.47 -11.91 8.74
N VAL A 273 5.33 -11.27 8.48
CA VAL A 273 3.99 -11.84 8.70
C VAL A 273 3.34 -12.15 7.35
N ILE A 274 2.82 -13.35 7.22
CA ILE A 274 2.27 -13.90 5.97
C ILE A 274 0.82 -14.34 6.23
N GLY A 275 -0.10 -13.90 5.36
CA GLY A 275 -1.48 -14.35 5.34
C GLY A 275 -1.70 -15.48 4.36
N ALA A 276 -2.48 -16.48 4.79
CA ALA A 276 -3.06 -17.54 3.98
C ALA A 276 -4.58 -17.54 4.25
N PRO A 277 -5.35 -16.62 3.65
CA PRO A 277 -6.72 -16.37 4.07
C PRO A 277 -7.69 -17.51 3.73
N GLN A 278 -7.31 -18.44 2.86
CA GLN A 278 -8.11 -19.60 2.51
C GLN A 278 -7.61 -20.90 3.16
N GLU A 279 -6.63 -20.83 4.05
CA GLU A 279 -6.22 -21.96 4.89
C GLU A 279 -7.43 -22.58 5.59
N ASN A 280 -7.62 -23.88 5.44
CA ASN A 280 -8.85 -24.60 5.82
C ASN A 280 -8.68 -25.61 6.97
N ASP A 281 -7.50 -25.70 7.59
CA ASP A 281 -7.19 -26.64 8.68
C ASP A 281 -7.46 -28.13 8.29
N GLY A 282 -7.25 -28.51 7.03
CA GLY A 282 -7.52 -29.84 6.49
C GLY A 282 -9.02 -30.16 6.32
N GLN A 283 -9.88 -29.15 6.32
CA GLN A 283 -11.30 -29.28 6.00
C GLN A 283 -11.54 -29.08 4.51
N SER A 284 -12.61 -29.65 3.96
CA SER A 284 -12.90 -29.63 2.51
C SER A 284 -13.61 -28.37 2.01
N TRP A 285 -13.62 -27.26 2.76
CA TRP A 285 -14.41 -26.05 2.47
C TRP A 285 -13.57 -24.79 2.67
N ASP A 286 -14.05 -23.66 2.17
CA ASP A 286 -13.43 -22.36 2.32
C ASP A 286 -12.88 -22.14 3.75
N GLY A 287 -11.62 -21.78 3.83
CA GLY A 287 -10.88 -21.77 5.06
C GLY A 287 -11.24 -20.65 6.02
N THR A 288 -10.89 -20.84 7.26
CA THR A 288 -10.98 -19.79 8.28
C THR A 288 -9.82 -18.79 8.16
N GLY A 289 -8.83 -19.12 7.34
CA GLY A 289 -7.61 -18.37 7.16
C GLY A 289 -6.56 -18.63 8.22
N MET A 290 -5.33 -18.23 7.92
CA MET A 290 -4.18 -18.35 8.82
C MET A 290 -3.24 -17.17 8.70
N VAL A 291 -2.64 -16.79 9.80
CA VAL A 291 -1.55 -15.82 9.88
C VAL A 291 -0.31 -16.52 10.39
N THR A 292 0.79 -16.43 9.65
CA THR A 292 2.10 -17.01 10.00
C THR A 292 3.11 -15.90 10.23
N LEU A 293 3.84 -15.97 11.34
CA LEU A 293 4.96 -15.09 11.69
C LEU A 293 6.28 -15.85 11.54
N MET A 294 7.21 -15.26 10.81
CA MET A 294 8.59 -15.73 10.66
C MET A 294 9.57 -14.64 11.11
N TRP A 295 10.63 -15.05 11.78
CA TRP A 295 11.60 -14.14 12.39
C TRP A 295 12.65 -13.65 11.39
N GLY A 296 12.96 -12.36 11.44
CA GLY A 296 14.15 -11.81 10.81
C GLY A 296 15.45 -12.21 11.53
N ALA A 297 16.53 -12.23 10.81
CA ALA A 297 17.88 -12.50 11.33
C ALA A 297 18.95 -12.00 10.35
N ALA A 298 20.22 -11.88 10.80
CA ALA A 298 21.34 -11.47 9.95
C ALA A 298 21.53 -12.33 8.68
N SER A 299 20.93 -13.51 8.62
CA SER A 299 20.95 -14.39 7.45
C SER A 299 19.68 -14.30 6.59
N GLY A 300 18.83 -13.33 6.86
CA GLY A 300 17.50 -13.20 6.26
C GLY A 300 16.40 -13.87 7.09
N VAL A 301 15.31 -14.29 6.44
CA VAL A 301 14.17 -14.93 7.12
C VAL A 301 14.59 -16.27 7.72
N LYS A 302 14.27 -16.43 9.01
CA LYS A 302 14.56 -17.64 9.78
C LYS A 302 13.31 -18.53 9.84
N LEU A 303 13.37 -19.71 9.27
CA LEU A 303 12.26 -20.67 9.30
C LEU A 303 12.02 -21.24 10.71
N SER A 304 13.10 -21.52 11.45
CA SER A 304 12.99 -22.12 12.78
C SER A 304 12.36 -21.15 13.79
N GLY A 305 11.33 -21.62 14.49
CA GLY A 305 10.58 -20.82 15.46
C GLY A 305 9.44 -20.01 14.84
N ALA A 306 9.12 -20.23 13.57
CA ALA A 306 7.90 -19.70 12.98
C ALA A 306 6.67 -20.14 13.79
N THR A 307 5.67 -19.29 13.86
CA THR A 307 4.41 -19.55 14.57
C THR A 307 3.23 -19.14 13.71
N SER A 308 2.11 -19.86 13.83
CA SER A 308 0.89 -19.50 13.13
C SER A 308 -0.34 -19.54 14.04
N VAL A 309 -1.38 -18.84 13.63
CA VAL A 309 -2.69 -18.89 14.26
C VAL A 309 -3.76 -18.92 13.17
N THR A 310 -4.67 -19.91 13.25
CA THR A 310 -5.80 -20.03 12.31
C THR A 310 -7.01 -19.21 12.77
N GLY A 311 -7.87 -18.84 11.85
CA GLY A 311 -9.11 -18.15 12.16
C GLY A 311 -10.02 -18.99 13.07
N ALA A 312 -10.09 -20.30 12.87
CA ALA A 312 -10.84 -21.21 13.74
C ALA A 312 -10.32 -21.24 15.18
N ALA A 313 -9.01 -21.06 15.38
CA ALA A 313 -8.42 -21.00 16.72
C ALA A 313 -8.77 -19.69 17.45
N VAL A 314 -8.80 -18.58 16.72
CA VAL A 314 -9.09 -17.24 17.27
C VAL A 314 -10.58 -17.05 17.56
N TYR A 315 -11.42 -17.55 16.66
CA TYR A 315 -12.86 -17.39 16.76
C TYR A 315 -13.55 -18.73 16.44
N PRO A 316 -13.66 -19.62 17.44
CA PRO A 316 -14.22 -20.93 17.23
C PRO A 316 -15.69 -20.86 16.82
N LYS A 317 -16.06 -21.67 15.84
CA LYS A 317 -17.44 -21.79 15.36
C LYS A 317 -18.39 -22.19 16.50
N THR A 318 -19.43 -21.42 16.74
CA THR A 318 -20.49 -21.69 17.72
C THR A 318 -21.81 -21.92 16.99
N GLY A 319 -22.20 -23.18 16.73
CA GLY A 319 -23.48 -23.54 16.12
C GLY A 319 -23.41 -23.96 14.65
N ASP A 320 -24.53 -23.89 13.94
CA ASP A 320 -24.71 -24.32 12.53
C ASP A 320 -24.04 -23.39 11.48
N GLU A 321 -23.03 -22.62 11.86
CA GLU A 321 -22.35 -21.65 11.01
C GLU A 321 -21.37 -22.36 10.04
N ASN A 322 -21.83 -23.40 9.39
CA ASN A 322 -21.00 -24.36 8.64
C ASN A 322 -20.51 -23.89 7.27
N THR A 323 -20.71 -22.63 6.87
CA THR A 323 -20.53 -22.27 5.45
C THR A 323 -19.89 -20.91 5.20
N VAL A 324 -19.25 -20.25 6.17
CA VAL A 324 -18.73 -18.91 5.97
C VAL A 324 -17.23 -18.86 6.14
N ALA A 325 -16.55 -18.63 5.04
CA ALA A 325 -15.14 -18.32 5.02
C ALA A 325 -14.87 -17.07 5.88
N TRP A 326 -13.84 -17.12 6.70
CA TRP A 326 -13.52 -16.07 7.66
C TRP A 326 -12.41 -15.17 7.13
N TYR A 327 -11.55 -15.74 6.30
CA TYR A 327 -10.43 -15.06 5.63
C TYR A 327 -9.51 -14.32 6.60
N LEU A 328 -9.19 -14.89 7.79
CA LEU A 328 -8.19 -14.31 8.68
C LEU A 328 -6.85 -14.19 7.94
N GLY A 329 -6.26 -12.99 7.95
CA GLY A 329 -5.05 -12.68 7.20
C GLY A 329 -5.29 -12.18 5.78
N GLU A 330 -6.54 -11.83 5.40
CA GLU A 330 -6.82 -11.15 4.13
C GLU A 330 -6.22 -9.73 4.10
N THR A 331 -6.05 -9.11 5.27
CA THR A 331 -5.30 -7.86 5.45
C THR A 331 -4.40 -7.98 6.68
N LEU A 332 -3.22 -7.37 6.61
CA LEU A 332 -2.20 -7.42 7.66
C LEU A 332 -1.59 -6.04 7.90
N ALA A 333 -1.30 -5.72 9.14
CA ALA A 333 -0.53 -4.55 9.52
C ALA A 333 0.24 -4.81 10.83
N ILE A 334 1.35 -4.11 11.06
CA ILE A 334 2.17 -4.25 12.27
C ILE A 334 2.47 -2.87 12.85
N GLY A 335 2.31 -2.70 14.16
CA GLY A 335 2.72 -1.49 14.87
C GLY A 335 2.53 -1.59 16.36
N ASP A 336 3.33 -0.83 17.11
CA ASP A 336 3.32 -0.79 18.57
C ASP A 336 2.11 0.00 19.09
N VAL A 337 0.97 -0.68 19.24
CA VAL A 337 -0.29 -0.05 19.67
C VAL A 337 -0.40 0.09 21.19
N ASN A 338 0.50 -0.55 21.94
CA ASN A 338 0.49 -0.50 23.40
C ASN A 338 1.63 0.34 24.00
N GLY A 339 2.64 0.71 23.19
CA GLY A 339 3.78 1.54 23.58
C GLY A 339 4.85 0.77 24.37
N ASP A 340 4.94 -0.56 24.19
CA ASP A 340 5.96 -1.38 24.85
C ASP A 340 7.24 -1.59 24.01
N GLY A 341 7.25 -1.05 22.80
CA GLY A 341 8.36 -1.13 21.84
C GLY A 341 8.30 -2.36 20.91
N LEU A 342 7.25 -3.18 21.02
CA LEU A 342 7.02 -4.34 20.16
C LEU A 342 5.79 -4.11 19.28
N GLY A 343 5.88 -4.48 18.02
CA GLY A 343 4.76 -4.34 17.10
C GLY A 343 3.69 -5.42 17.33
N GLU A 344 2.46 -5.02 17.56
CA GLU A 344 1.31 -5.90 17.48
C GLU A 344 1.05 -6.24 16.01
N VAL A 345 0.70 -7.52 15.76
CA VAL A 345 0.21 -7.94 14.46
C VAL A 345 -1.31 -7.77 14.43
N VAL A 346 -1.80 -6.95 13.50
CA VAL A 346 -3.22 -6.73 13.25
C VAL A 346 -3.59 -7.47 11.97
N ALA A 347 -4.51 -8.41 12.07
CA ALA A 347 -4.98 -9.22 10.96
C ALA A 347 -6.48 -9.01 10.73
N GLY A 348 -6.85 -8.66 9.51
CA GLY A 348 -8.26 -8.54 9.11
C GLY A 348 -8.84 -9.88 8.69
N ALA A 349 -10.12 -10.05 8.98
CA ALA A 349 -10.98 -11.12 8.54
C ALA A 349 -12.31 -10.54 8.06
N PRO A 350 -12.34 -9.89 6.88
CA PRO A 350 -13.52 -9.15 6.41
C PRO A 350 -14.73 -10.03 6.13
N GLY A 351 -14.51 -11.31 5.80
CA GLY A 351 -15.57 -12.29 5.63
C GLY A 351 -16.10 -12.90 6.92
N ALA A 352 -15.54 -12.53 8.08
CA ALA A 352 -15.85 -13.16 9.35
C ALA A 352 -17.30 -12.90 9.77
N GLN A 353 -17.96 -13.97 10.23
CA GLN A 353 -19.32 -13.92 10.74
C GLN A 353 -19.30 -13.75 12.27
N THR A 354 -19.83 -12.65 12.74
CA THR A 354 -20.24 -12.48 14.15
C THR A 354 -21.71 -12.90 14.27
N PRO A 355 -22.24 -13.34 15.43
CA PRO A 355 -23.49 -14.12 15.48
C PRO A 355 -24.58 -13.69 14.46
N GLY A 356 -24.70 -14.46 13.37
CA GLY A 356 -25.70 -14.29 12.32
C GLY A 356 -25.40 -13.22 11.27
N ILE A 357 -24.30 -12.46 11.35
CA ILE A 357 -23.98 -11.33 10.45
C ILE A 357 -22.53 -11.41 9.99
N ARG A 358 -22.31 -11.36 8.66
CA ARG A 358 -20.98 -11.28 8.02
C ARG A 358 -20.53 -9.83 7.95
N GLY A 359 -20.18 -9.24 9.09
CA GLY A 359 -19.76 -7.84 9.16
C GLY A 359 -18.24 -7.66 9.17
N GLY A 360 -17.46 -8.73 9.32
CA GLY A 360 -16.02 -8.70 9.43
C GLY A 360 -15.51 -8.40 10.85
N LEU A 361 -14.20 -8.58 11.02
CA LEU A 361 -13.49 -8.29 12.27
C LEU A 361 -11.98 -8.08 12.02
N ILE A 362 -11.28 -7.60 13.04
CA ILE A 362 -9.83 -7.67 13.13
C ILE A 362 -9.42 -8.48 14.37
N ALA A 363 -8.32 -9.24 14.23
CA ALA A 363 -7.62 -9.91 15.32
C ALA A 363 -6.30 -9.19 15.59
N VAL A 364 -6.03 -8.83 16.84
CA VAL A 364 -4.81 -8.15 17.27
C VAL A 364 -4.01 -9.12 18.12
N PHE A 365 -2.80 -9.46 17.69
CA PHE A 365 -1.88 -10.34 18.39
C PHE A 365 -0.76 -9.52 19.00
N THR A 366 -0.56 -9.64 20.30
CA THR A 366 0.47 -8.90 21.03
C THR A 366 1.88 -9.31 20.59
N GLY A 367 2.72 -8.31 20.30
CA GLY A 367 4.14 -8.48 19.98
C GLY A 367 4.91 -9.14 21.13
N ARG A 368 5.76 -10.13 20.81
CA ARG A 368 6.56 -10.86 21.80
C ARG A 368 7.52 -11.86 21.16
N SER A 369 8.60 -12.18 21.83
CA SER A 369 9.59 -13.17 21.38
C SER A 369 9.05 -14.61 21.25
N GLY A 370 7.89 -14.91 21.81
CA GLY A 370 7.24 -16.23 21.72
C GLY A 370 6.37 -16.41 20.47
N GLY A 371 6.27 -15.41 19.62
CA GLY A 371 5.47 -15.43 18.41
C GLY A 371 3.96 -15.27 18.62
N LEU A 372 3.20 -15.54 17.58
CA LEU A 372 1.74 -15.42 17.60
C LEU A 372 1.11 -16.41 18.60
N SER A 373 0.05 -15.98 19.24
CA SER A 373 -0.73 -16.84 20.15
C SER A 373 -2.19 -16.44 20.16
N ARG A 374 -3.05 -17.44 19.98
CA ARG A 374 -4.49 -17.25 20.05
C ARG A 374 -4.97 -16.73 21.42
N ASP A 375 -4.32 -17.18 22.52
CA ASP A 375 -4.72 -16.82 23.88
C ASP A 375 -4.42 -15.36 24.21
N ALA A 376 -3.57 -14.72 23.39
CA ALA A 376 -3.26 -13.29 23.46
C ALA A 376 -3.97 -12.48 22.37
N ALA A 377 -4.77 -13.12 21.53
CA ALA A 377 -5.49 -12.43 20.46
C ALA A 377 -6.68 -11.63 21.02
N LYS A 378 -6.80 -10.38 20.59
CA LYS A 378 -7.94 -9.53 20.90
C LYS A 378 -8.78 -9.34 19.65
N ILE A 379 -10.06 -9.68 19.72
CA ILE A 379 -11.00 -9.51 18.61
C ILE A 379 -11.71 -8.18 18.73
N ILE A 380 -11.73 -7.41 17.65
CA ILE A 380 -12.45 -6.13 17.55
C ILE A 380 -13.32 -6.14 16.30
N ASN A 381 -14.55 -5.72 16.45
CA ASN A 381 -15.53 -5.53 15.36
C ASN A 381 -16.51 -4.41 15.73
N GLN A 382 -17.48 -4.13 14.91
CA GLN A 382 -18.48 -3.08 15.15
C GLN A 382 -19.42 -3.37 16.33
N ARG A 383 -19.44 -4.60 16.90
CA ARG A 383 -20.12 -4.91 18.18
C ARG A 383 -19.28 -4.56 19.40
N THR A 384 -17.99 -4.31 19.22
CA THR A 384 -17.10 -3.95 20.34
C THR A 384 -17.52 -2.60 20.91
N ALA A 385 -17.72 -2.54 22.21
CA ALA A 385 -18.19 -1.31 22.88
C ALA A 385 -17.31 -0.10 22.52
N GLY A 386 -17.95 0.96 22.02
CA GLY A 386 -17.29 2.20 21.63
C GLY A 386 -16.79 2.24 20.17
N VAL A 387 -16.80 1.14 19.43
CA VAL A 387 -16.53 1.13 17.99
C VAL A 387 -17.75 1.70 17.26
N PRO A 388 -17.58 2.70 16.39
CA PRO A 388 -18.65 3.25 15.55
C PRO A 388 -19.22 2.24 14.56
N GLY A 389 -20.48 2.42 14.17
CA GLY A 389 -21.20 1.55 13.25
C GLY A 389 -22.02 0.49 13.95
N THR A 390 -22.71 -0.29 13.17
CA THR A 390 -23.48 -1.46 13.59
C THR A 390 -23.24 -2.55 12.55
N PRO A 391 -22.78 -3.75 12.93
CA PRO A 391 -22.41 -4.73 11.92
C PRO A 391 -23.62 -5.13 11.08
N GLU A 392 -23.48 -5.04 9.79
CA GLU A 392 -24.42 -5.44 8.75
C GLU A 392 -23.80 -6.52 7.85
N GLN A 393 -24.60 -7.08 6.96
CA GLN A 393 -24.09 -8.09 6.02
C GLN A 393 -23.14 -7.42 5.01
N GLU A 394 -21.95 -8.00 4.85
CA GLU A 394 -20.95 -7.58 3.86
C GLU A 394 -20.33 -6.19 4.11
N ASP A 395 -20.37 -5.68 5.36
CA ASP A 395 -19.65 -4.43 5.71
C ASP A 395 -18.15 -4.54 5.46
N ASN A 396 -17.62 -5.76 5.59
CA ASN A 396 -16.21 -6.04 5.39
C ASN A 396 -15.28 -5.24 6.33
N PHE A 397 -15.67 -5.10 7.61
CA PHE A 397 -14.82 -4.47 8.62
C PHE A 397 -13.49 -5.22 8.72
N GLY A 398 -12.38 -4.52 8.58
CA GLY A 398 -11.06 -5.12 8.43
C GLY A 398 -10.64 -5.38 6.98
N GLY A 399 -11.40 -4.92 6.00
CA GLY A 399 -11.09 -5.05 4.57
C GLY A 399 -9.91 -4.19 4.12
N ALA A 400 -9.54 -3.18 4.89
CA ALA A 400 -8.30 -2.41 4.73
C ALA A 400 -7.75 -2.04 6.10
N LEU A 401 -6.42 -2.02 6.24
CA LEU A 401 -5.73 -1.73 7.49
C LEU A 401 -4.53 -0.81 7.24
N ALA A 402 -4.34 0.18 8.12
CA ALA A 402 -3.10 0.93 8.23
C ALA A 402 -2.79 1.21 9.70
N VAL A 403 -1.50 1.24 10.05
CA VAL A 403 -1.04 1.42 11.43
C VAL A 403 -0.02 2.56 11.51
N GLY A 404 -0.20 3.46 12.49
CA GLY A 404 0.71 4.57 12.76
C GLY A 404 0.18 5.50 13.82
N ASP A 405 1.05 6.29 14.42
CA ASP A 405 0.71 7.22 15.49
C ASP A 405 0.07 8.51 14.93
N VAL A 406 -1.25 8.49 14.77
CA VAL A 406 -2.04 9.65 14.32
C VAL A 406 -2.48 10.55 15.47
N THR A 407 -2.27 10.10 16.72
CA THR A 407 -2.54 10.93 17.91
C THR A 407 -1.31 11.65 18.42
N GLY A 408 -0.10 11.23 18.04
CA GLY A 408 1.17 11.80 18.49
C GLY A 408 1.49 11.47 19.95
N ASP A 409 0.91 10.38 20.47
CA ASP A 409 1.08 9.99 21.89
C ASP A 409 2.19 8.93 22.08
N GLY A 410 2.86 8.54 20.98
CA GLY A 410 3.92 7.55 20.96
C GLY A 410 3.43 6.10 20.87
N ARG A 411 2.13 5.88 20.62
CA ARG A 411 1.53 4.58 20.33
C ARG A 411 0.94 4.58 18.94
N ALA A 412 1.05 3.47 18.27
CA ALA A 412 0.41 3.34 16.97
C ALA A 412 -1.12 3.21 17.14
N ASP A 413 -1.86 3.91 16.31
CA ASP A 413 -3.29 3.78 16.12
C ASP A 413 -3.56 2.89 14.91
N VAL A 414 -4.76 2.33 14.79
CA VAL A 414 -5.14 1.46 13.67
C VAL A 414 -6.33 2.07 12.93
N LEU A 415 -6.14 2.32 11.64
CA LEU A 415 -7.19 2.74 10.73
C LEU A 415 -7.75 1.50 10.03
N VAL A 416 -9.05 1.27 10.19
CA VAL A 416 -9.76 0.11 9.68
C VAL A 416 -10.77 0.57 8.62
N GLY A 417 -10.71 -0.01 7.42
CA GLY A 417 -11.71 0.17 6.39
C GLY A 417 -12.84 -0.86 6.51
N ALA A 418 -14.06 -0.41 6.24
CA ALA A 418 -15.25 -1.24 6.06
C ALA A 418 -15.97 -0.77 4.77
N PRO A 419 -15.43 -1.14 3.59
CA PRO A 419 -15.88 -0.59 2.31
C PRO A 419 -17.29 -1.04 1.91
N GLY A 420 -17.80 -2.09 2.52
CA GLY A 420 -19.16 -2.58 2.28
C GLY A 420 -20.23 -1.92 3.14
N GLU A 421 -19.86 -1.12 4.16
CA GLU A 421 -20.79 -0.44 5.06
C GLU A 421 -21.85 0.36 4.31
N ALA A 422 -23.09 0.20 4.73
CA ALA A 422 -24.21 0.98 4.17
C ALA A 422 -24.40 2.29 4.93
N ILE A 423 -24.42 3.43 4.23
CA ILE A 423 -24.72 4.73 4.83
C ILE A 423 -26.19 5.10 4.52
N GLY A 424 -27.07 4.81 5.48
CA GLY A 424 -28.50 4.93 5.32
C GLY A 424 -29.05 3.94 4.30
N THR A 425 -29.49 4.40 3.11
CA THR A 425 -29.97 3.53 2.02
C THR A 425 -28.93 3.28 0.93
N LYS A 426 -27.72 3.76 1.11
CA LYS A 426 -26.63 3.74 0.14
C LYS A 426 -25.75 2.53 0.45
N ALA A 427 -26.03 1.39 -0.17
CA ALA A 427 -25.29 0.15 0.04
C ALA A 427 -23.85 0.28 -0.45
N ALA A 428 -22.89 -0.29 0.29
CA ALA A 428 -21.46 -0.28 -0.02
C ALA A 428 -20.91 1.15 -0.27
N ALA A 429 -21.44 2.15 0.46
CA ALA A 429 -20.87 3.50 0.45
C ALA A 429 -19.52 3.54 1.18
N GLY A 430 -19.38 2.72 2.19
CA GLY A 430 -18.16 2.51 2.95
C GLY A 430 -17.93 3.48 4.10
N THR A 431 -17.11 3.04 5.04
CA THR A 431 -16.68 3.81 6.21
C THR A 431 -15.26 3.45 6.62
N ILE A 432 -14.64 4.32 7.40
CA ILE A 432 -13.39 4.03 8.12
C ILE A 432 -13.60 4.18 9.62
N VAL A 433 -12.87 3.39 10.39
CA VAL A 433 -12.84 3.48 11.85
C VAL A 433 -11.39 3.62 12.32
N LEU A 434 -11.08 4.69 13.05
CA LEU A 434 -9.83 4.83 13.78
C LEU A 434 -9.99 4.22 15.17
N LEU A 435 -9.16 3.23 15.48
CA LEU A 435 -8.99 2.66 16.81
C LEU A 435 -7.69 3.19 17.43
N LYS A 436 -7.78 3.81 18.61
CA LYS A 436 -6.60 4.41 19.22
C LYS A 436 -5.82 3.42 20.04
N GLY A 437 -4.49 3.51 19.92
CA GLY A 437 -3.55 2.81 20.77
C GLY A 437 -3.67 3.24 22.24
N SER A 438 -3.40 2.31 23.15
CA SER A 438 -3.38 2.59 24.59
C SER A 438 -2.44 1.62 25.30
N ALA A 439 -2.00 1.92 26.50
CA ALA A 439 -1.17 1.02 27.29
C ALA A 439 -1.78 -0.39 27.52
N SER A 440 -3.07 -0.58 27.24
CA SER A 440 -3.75 -1.87 27.26
C SER A 440 -4.02 -2.43 25.86
N GLY A 441 -3.38 -1.89 24.84
CA GLY A 441 -3.61 -2.19 23.43
C GLY A 441 -4.85 -1.49 22.87
N LEU A 442 -5.32 -1.92 21.72
CA LEU A 442 -6.48 -1.34 21.03
C LEU A 442 -7.78 -1.60 21.79
N THR A 443 -8.67 -0.60 21.79
CA THR A 443 -10.04 -0.71 22.32
C THR A 443 -10.99 0.14 21.49
N GLY A 444 -12.30 -0.02 21.65
CA GLY A 444 -13.28 0.90 21.06
C GLY A 444 -13.36 2.26 21.78
N THR A 445 -12.66 2.44 22.90
CA THR A 445 -12.74 3.68 23.67
C THR A 445 -12.09 4.83 22.89
N GLY A 446 -12.88 5.87 22.58
CA GLY A 446 -12.41 7.02 21.82
C GLY A 446 -12.20 6.74 20.33
N ALA A 447 -12.69 5.62 19.81
CA ALA A 447 -12.69 5.34 18.38
C ALA A 447 -13.46 6.43 17.62
N GLN A 448 -13.04 6.71 16.37
CA GLN A 448 -13.68 7.65 15.49
C GLN A 448 -14.15 6.94 14.23
N GLY A 449 -15.35 7.28 13.74
CA GLY A 449 -15.86 6.81 12.45
C GLY A 449 -16.02 7.97 11.48
N PHE A 450 -15.71 7.73 10.21
CA PHE A 450 -15.91 8.70 9.14
C PHE A 450 -16.44 8.00 7.89
N ASP A 451 -17.38 8.65 7.25
CA ASP A 451 -17.92 8.32 5.92
C ASP A 451 -17.95 9.60 5.06
N GLN A 452 -18.41 9.50 3.82
CA GLN A 452 -18.46 10.65 2.92
C GLN A 452 -19.65 11.58 3.18
N ASP A 453 -20.65 11.21 4.00
CA ASP A 453 -21.69 12.14 4.47
C ASP A 453 -21.19 13.03 5.63
N HIS A 454 -19.97 12.81 6.14
CA HIS A 454 -19.34 13.73 7.11
C HIS A 454 -19.02 15.06 6.44
N SER A 455 -19.48 16.16 7.04
CA SER A 455 -19.58 17.50 6.44
C SER A 455 -18.30 18.10 5.85
N VAL A 456 -17.13 17.56 6.16
CA VAL A 456 -15.83 18.02 5.64
C VAL A 456 -15.11 16.98 4.78
N VAL A 457 -15.63 15.75 4.70
CA VAL A 457 -15.11 14.76 3.75
C VAL A 457 -15.67 15.11 2.37
N PRO A 458 -14.82 15.30 1.35
CA PRO A 458 -15.28 15.63 0.01
C PRO A 458 -16.04 14.47 -0.64
N GLY A 459 -16.98 14.79 -1.48
CA GLY A 459 -17.94 13.87 -2.07
C GLY A 459 -19.24 13.88 -1.28
N GLY A 460 -19.96 12.85 -1.37
CA GLY A 460 -21.13 12.54 -0.56
C GLY A 460 -21.30 11.05 -0.68
N ALA A 461 -21.62 10.35 0.40
CA ALA A 461 -21.78 8.92 0.31
C ALA A 461 -22.77 8.56 -0.79
N GLU A 462 -22.37 7.71 -1.70
CA GLU A 462 -23.18 7.18 -2.79
C GLU A 462 -23.12 5.65 -2.78
N ARG A 463 -23.94 5.02 -3.56
CA ARG A 463 -23.94 3.56 -3.62
C ARG A 463 -22.71 3.05 -4.36
N ASN A 464 -21.97 2.12 -3.73
CA ASN A 464 -20.76 1.48 -4.25
C ASN A 464 -19.53 2.40 -4.33
N ASP A 465 -19.48 3.49 -3.58
CA ASP A 465 -18.27 4.33 -3.49
C ASP A 465 -17.11 3.56 -2.85
N ALA A 466 -17.44 2.62 -1.97
CA ALA A 466 -16.48 1.79 -1.26
C ALA A 466 -15.43 2.62 -0.49
N PHE A 467 -15.84 3.71 0.16
CA PHE A 467 -14.95 4.54 0.96
C PHE A 467 -14.26 3.69 2.04
N GLY A 468 -12.94 3.79 2.11
CA GLY A 468 -12.13 2.93 2.97
C GLY A 468 -11.69 1.60 2.32
N ASN A 469 -11.84 1.42 0.99
CA ASN A 469 -11.35 0.24 0.29
C ASN A 469 -9.82 0.12 0.32
N SER A 470 -9.12 1.24 0.43
CA SER A 470 -7.68 1.32 0.65
C SER A 470 -7.37 2.49 1.56
N VAL A 471 -6.45 2.28 2.50
CA VAL A 471 -6.06 3.27 3.50
C VAL A 471 -4.55 3.26 3.70
N ALA A 472 -3.96 4.42 4.01
CA ALA A 472 -2.57 4.51 4.46
C ALA A 472 -2.43 5.58 5.54
N ILE A 473 -1.45 5.41 6.43
CA ILE A 473 -1.05 6.40 7.44
C ILE A 473 0.34 6.88 7.08
N LEU A 474 0.47 8.17 6.82
CA LEU A 474 1.62 8.82 6.20
C LEU A 474 1.93 10.15 6.91
N ASN A 475 3.16 10.62 6.78
CA ASN A 475 3.56 11.95 7.24
C ASN A 475 3.39 12.97 6.09
N LEU A 476 2.18 13.48 5.87
CA LEU A 476 1.88 14.35 4.73
C LEU A 476 2.18 15.85 4.95
N ASN A 477 2.64 16.21 6.14
CA ASN A 477 2.87 17.61 6.51
C ASN A 477 4.26 17.89 7.11
N GLY A 478 5.09 16.84 7.29
CA GLY A 478 6.44 16.92 7.84
C GLY A 478 6.51 17.26 9.34
N THR A 479 5.38 17.30 10.04
CA THR A 479 5.33 17.73 11.45
C THR A 479 4.22 17.04 12.24
N GLY A 480 4.51 16.72 13.52
CA GLY A 480 3.50 16.27 14.47
C GLY A 480 3.02 14.83 14.23
N PRO A 481 1.77 14.55 14.61
CA PRO A 481 1.12 13.26 14.38
C PRO A 481 1.03 12.89 12.91
N LEU A 482 1.01 11.58 12.61
CA LEU A 482 0.85 11.10 11.24
C LEU A 482 -0.55 11.40 10.72
N ASP A 483 -0.65 11.64 9.42
CA ASP A 483 -1.89 11.87 8.69
C ASP A 483 -2.42 10.55 8.10
N ALA A 484 -3.64 10.57 7.58
CA ALA A 484 -4.19 9.43 6.86
C ALA A 484 -4.71 9.83 5.47
N VAL A 485 -4.63 8.89 4.54
CA VAL A 485 -5.31 8.95 3.24
C VAL A 485 -6.26 7.77 3.10
N VAL A 486 -7.41 8.03 2.53
CA VAL A 486 -8.52 7.08 2.41
C VAL A 486 -9.06 7.14 0.99
N ALA A 487 -9.09 6.00 0.34
CA ALA A 487 -9.60 5.89 -1.01
C ALA A 487 -11.09 5.53 -1.03
N SER A 488 -11.74 6.00 -2.09
CA SER A 488 -13.10 5.69 -2.52
C SER A 488 -13.03 5.40 -4.02
N ASN A 489 -12.73 4.17 -4.37
CA ASN A 489 -12.42 3.82 -5.77
C ASN A 489 -13.68 3.76 -6.67
N GLY A 490 -14.87 3.73 -6.06
CA GLY A 490 -16.16 3.77 -6.73
C GLY A 490 -16.76 5.17 -6.84
N GLU A 491 -16.13 6.21 -6.28
CA GLU A 491 -16.63 7.58 -6.28
C GLU A 491 -16.75 8.17 -7.69
N GLU A 492 -17.95 8.62 -8.07
CA GLU A 492 -18.19 9.39 -9.29
C GLU A 492 -18.07 10.88 -9.01
N VAL A 493 -17.18 11.58 -9.70
CA VAL A 493 -17.03 13.03 -9.57
C VAL A 493 -17.67 13.78 -10.75
N ALA A 494 -18.00 15.04 -10.54
CA ALA A 494 -18.62 15.85 -11.59
C ALA A 494 -17.74 15.91 -12.86
N GLY A 495 -18.23 15.35 -13.94
CA GLY A 495 -17.51 15.24 -15.21
C GLY A 495 -17.18 13.80 -15.61
N ASP A 496 -17.42 12.83 -14.74
CA ASP A 496 -17.34 11.42 -15.08
C ASP A 496 -18.45 10.98 -16.05
N LEU A 497 -18.19 9.92 -16.76
CA LEU A 497 -19.23 9.23 -17.51
C LEU A 497 -19.99 8.32 -16.57
N ALA A 498 -21.32 8.33 -16.61
CA ALA A 498 -22.16 7.53 -15.72
C ALA A 498 -21.74 6.05 -15.71
N GLY A 499 -21.52 5.51 -14.53
CA GLY A 499 -21.03 4.14 -14.31
C GLY A 499 -19.53 3.94 -14.53
N TYR A 500 -18.76 5.02 -14.68
CA TYR A 500 -17.31 4.98 -14.85
C TYR A 500 -16.64 5.92 -13.85
N PRO A 501 -16.56 5.53 -12.57
CA PRO A 501 -16.02 6.39 -11.51
C PRO A 501 -14.54 6.69 -11.74
N SER A 502 -14.16 7.93 -11.48
CA SER A 502 -12.76 8.34 -11.42
C SER A 502 -12.07 7.87 -10.15
N GLY A 503 -12.84 7.61 -9.09
CA GLY A 503 -12.33 7.37 -7.76
C GLY A 503 -11.72 8.61 -7.12
N THR A 504 -11.64 8.61 -5.80
CA THR A 504 -11.05 9.72 -5.03
C THR A 504 -10.15 9.22 -3.90
N ILE A 505 -9.23 10.09 -3.48
CA ILE A 505 -8.45 9.93 -2.25
C ILE A 505 -8.71 11.14 -1.37
N SER A 506 -9.26 10.92 -0.19
CA SER A 506 -9.51 11.91 0.85
C SER A 506 -8.38 11.94 1.86
N ARG A 507 -8.06 13.12 2.41
CA ARG A 507 -7.00 13.32 3.38
C ARG A 507 -7.56 13.68 4.75
N PHE A 508 -6.92 13.13 5.78
CA PHE A 508 -7.21 13.42 7.17
C PHE A 508 -5.91 13.79 7.89
N HIS A 509 -5.92 14.88 8.65
CA HIS A 509 -4.79 15.25 9.49
C HIS A 509 -4.85 14.56 10.84
N GLY A 510 -3.68 14.09 11.30
CA GLY A 510 -3.52 13.61 12.66
C GLY A 510 -3.50 14.74 13.67
N SER A 511 -4.01 14.48 14.85
CA SER A 511 -4.01 15.39 15.98
C SER A 511 -4.10 14.63 17.31
N SER A 512 -3.80 15.26 18.43
CA SER A 512 -3.95 14.65 19.77
C SER A 512 -5.37 14.14 20.07
N ALA A 513 -6.37 14.58 19.29
CA ALA A 513 -7.73 14.08 19.37
C ALA A 513 -8.01 12.90 18.43
N GLY A 514 -7.07 12.54 17.56
CA GLY A 514 -7.19 11.58 16.47
C GLY A 514 -7.26 12.27 15.12
N LEU A 515 -7.92 11.64 14.13
CA LEU A 515 -8.04 12.16 12.79
C LEU A 515 -9.03 13.34 12.71
N VAL A 516 -8.67 14.32 11.90
CA VAL A 516 -9.50 15.47 11.54
C VAL A 516 -9.62 15.49 10.02
N ALA A 517 -10.84 15.33 9.51
CA ALA A 517 -11.10 15.37 8.09
C ALA A 517 -10.72 16.74 7.50
N GLN A 518 -10.12 16.72 6.32
CA GLN A 518 -9.70 17.92 5.60
C GLN A 518 -10.56 18.14 4.36
N ALA A 519 -10.87 19.40 4.10
CA ALA A 519 -11.50 19.78 2.84
C ALA A 519 -10.51 19.54 1.68
N GLY A 520 -10.96 18.87 0.65
CA GLY A 520 -10.19 18.56 -0.55
C GLY A 520 -9.87 17.06 -0.67
N SER A 521 -10.12 16.56 -1.84
CA SER A 521 -9.77 15.22 -2.28
C SER A 521 -9.08 15.31 -3.63
N TRP A 522 -8.40 14.26 -4.00
CA TRP A 522 -7.87 14.08 -5.36
C TRP A 522 -8.69 13.03 -6.07
N SER A 523 -9.11 13.30 -7.28
CA SER A 523 -9.80 12.32 -8.12
C SER A 523 -8.94 11.92 -9.30
N GLY A 524 -9.21 10.76 -9.88
CA GLY A 524 -8.61 10.37 -11.14
C GLY A 524 -8.85 11.41 -12.25
N LEU A 525 -10.02 12.07 -12.23
CA LEU A 525 -10.33 13.14 -13.17
C LEU A 525 -9.41 14.36 -13.01
N SER A 526 -9.04 14.73 -11.78
CA SER A 526 -8.11 15.85 -11.51
C SER A 526 -6.67 15.55 -11.95
N LEU A 527 -6.33 14.29 -12.12
CA LEU A 527 -5.03 13.81 -12.59
C LEU A 527 -5.01 13.55 -14.10
N ARG A 528 -6.11 13.86 -14.80
CA ARG A 528 -6.24 13.65 -16.23
C ARG A 528 -5.28 14.55 -17.02
N THR A 529 -4.51 13.91 -17.89
CA THR A 529 -3.75 14.59 -18.96
C THR A 529 -4.24 14.09 -20.32
N ASP A 530 -3.73 14.64 -21.41
CA ASP A 530 -4.02 14.15 -22.78
C ASP A 530 -3.61 12.67 -23.00
N ARG A 531 -2.83 12.09 -22.07
CA ARG A 531 -2.23 10.77 -22.16
C ARG A 531 -2.50 9.87 -20.95
N LEU A 532 -2.98 10.43 -19.86
CA LEU A 532 -3.24 9.72 -18.60
C LEU A 532 -4.65 10.07 -18.14
N TRP A 533 -5.47 9.06 -17.90
CA TRP A 533 -6.81 9.24 -17.35
C TRP A 533 -7.09 8.13 -16.33
N PRO A 534 -6.55 8.24 -15.11
CA PRO A 534 -6.80 7.22 -14.10
C PRO A 534 -8.29 7.21 -13.73
N ARG A 535 -8.88 6.03 -13.79
CA ARG A 535 -10.21 5.71 -13.24
C ARG A 535 -10.05 4.88 -11.99
N ARG A 536 -11.07 4.84 -11.14
CA ARG A 536 -11.03 4.12 -9.87
C ARG A 536 -9.74 4.41 -9.08
N TYR A 537 -9.29 5.66 -9.12
CA TYR A 537 -8.08 6.09 -8.45
C TYR A 537 -8.18 5.79 -6.95
N GLY A 538 -7.13 5.20 -6.40
CA GLY A 538 -7.11 4.74 -5.03
C GLY A 538 -7.47 3.24 -4.87
N MET A 539 -7.43 2.43 -5.93
CA MET A 539 -7.59 0.97 -5.79
C MET A 539 -6.57 0.39 -4.82
N ARG A 540 -5.34 0.89 -4.85
CA ARG A 540 -4.28 0.64 -3.88
C ARG A 540 -3.54 1.93 -3.58
N ILE A 541 -3.04 2.06 -2.36
CA ILE A 541 -2.18 3.16 -1.91
C ILE A 541 -0.92 2.53 -1.35
N ALA A 542 0.26 3.02 -1.78
CA ALA A 542 1.53 2.58 -1.23
C ALA A 542 1.68 3.04 0.23
N GLY A 543 2.27 2.19 1.02
CA GLY A 543 2.69 2.42 2.39
C GLY A 543 3.70 1.35 2.75
N PRO A 544 4.20 1.31 3.97
CA PRO A 544 5.10 0.25 4.42
C PRO A 544 4.43 -1.12 4.45
N GLN A 545 3.12 -1.15 4.40
CA GLN A 545 2.30 -2.35 4.41
C GLN A 545 1.13 -2.14 3.46
N SER A 546 1.10 -2.86 2.35
CA SER A 546 0.00 -2.81 1.40
C SER A 546 -1.04 -3.87 1.75
N GLY A 547 -2.12 -3.47 2.36
CA GLY A 547 -3.25 -4.35 2.66
C GLY A 547 -4.56 -3.73 2.21
N GLY A 548 -5.24 -4.37 1.32
CA GLY A 548 -6.60 -4.04 0.90
C GLY A 548 -7.20 -5.21 0.15
N VAL A 549 -8.49 -5.44 0.32
CA VAL A 549 -9.20 -6.54 -0.35
C VAL A 549 -9.44 -6.18 -1.82
N LEU A 550 -9.17 -7.13 -2.72
CA LEU A 550 -9.64 -7.07 -4.10
C LEU A 550 -11.11 -7.49 -4.13
N TYR A 551 -12.01 -6.62 -4.54
CA TYR A 551 -13.40 -6.92 -4.85
C TYR A 551 -13.64 -6.94 -6.34
#